data_35615e4b06790d524ca1f61c8e1acca2
#
_entry.id   35615e4b06790d524ca1f61c8e1acca2
#
_cell.length_a   1.000
_cell.length_b   1.000
_cell.length_c   1.000
_cell.angle_alpha   90.00
_cell.angle_beta   90.00
_cell.angle_gamma   90.00
#
_symmetry.space_group_name_H-M   'P 1'
#
loop_
_entity.id
_entity.type
_entity.pdbx_description
1 polymer ?
#
loop_
_entity_poly.entity_id
_entity_poly.type
_entity_poly.pdbx_seq_one_letter_code
_entity_poly.pdbx_strand_id
1 'polypeptide(L)'
;MYKRKRIVIALGGNALGNTLPEQMQAVKTTAKALCDLIEEGHQVVVVHGNGPQVGMINNAMAALSREDANQPNTPLSVFVAMSQAYIGYDLQNALREELRKRGFMRTPVVTVVTQVRVDENDPAFQNPSKPIGHFMTREQAEHAEKAYGYVMKEDAGRGYRRVVASPKPVEIVEQDAINSLVDANKIVICCGGGGIPVTLQGDHLKGASAVIDKDFASCLLAKELDADMLIILTAVEKVAVNFGKENEKWLDEMTVEEAQKYVDEGQFAPGSMLPKVQAAMDFASSKEGRSAMITLLEKAKDGIQGKTGTKVHI
;
A
#
# COMPACT_ATOMS: atom_id res chain seq x y z
N MET A 1 27.30 15.20 -6.67
CA MET A 1 26.92 13.80 -6.37
C MET A 1 25.69 13.84 -5.46
N TYR A 2 24.56 13.31 -5.88
CA TYR A 2 23.41 13.18 -4.98
C TYR A 2 23.75 12.23 -3.83
N LYS A 3 23.40 12.62 -2.60
CA LYS A 3 23.62 11.77 -1.41
C LYS A 3 22.73 10.53 -1.57
N ARG A 4 23.31 9.34 -1.41
CA ARG A 4 22.57 8.07 -1.35
C ARG A 4 21.50 8.15 -0.26
N LYS A 5 20.27 7.78 -0.58
CA LYS A 5 19.15 7.75 0.35
C LYS A 5 18.61 6.33 0.49
N ARG A 6 18.05 6.02 1.65
CA ARG A 6 17.17 4.88 1.88
C ARG A 6 15.73 5.36 1.67
N ILE A 7 15.02 4.74 0.72
CA ILE A 7 13.71 5.20 0.26
C ILE A 7 12.72 4.05 0.37
N VAL A 8 11.62 4.27 1.07
CA VAL A 8 10.45 3.38 1.04
C VAL A 8 9.45 3.92 0.02
N ILE A 9 8.99 3.06 -0.88
CA ILE A 9 8.09 3.42 -1.97
C ILE A 9 6.77 2.66 -1.82
N ALA A 10 5.70 3.38 -1.61
CA ALA A 10 4.34 2.86 -1.55
C ALA A 10 3.68 2.93 -2.94
N LEU A 11 3.52 1.78 -3.61
CA LEU A 11 2.90 1.67 -4.92
C LEU A 11 1.37 1.75 -4.81
N GLY A 12 0.75 2.70 -5.51
CA GLY A 12 -0.71 2.81 -5.63
C GLY A 12 -1.34 1.71 -6.50
N GLY A 13 -2.68 1.63 -6.50
CA GLY A 13 -3.41 0.64 -7.30
C GLY A 13 -3.11 0.71 -8.80
N ASN A 14 -2.88 1.89 -9.34
CA ASN A 14 -2.55 2.10 -10.76
C ASN A 14 -1.21 1.45 -11.17
N ALA A 15 -0.32 1.21 -10.22
CA ALA A 15 0.97 0.59 -10.48
C ALA A 15 0.88 -0.93 -10.73
N LEU A 16 -0.31 -1.54 -10.54
CA LEU A 16 -0.47 -3.00 -10.55
C LEU A 16 -1.57 -3.51 -11.49
N GLY A 17 -2.45 -2.64 -12.02
CA GLY A 17 -3.62 -3.07 -12.81
C GLY A 17 -4.69 -3.83 -12.01
N ASN A 18 -5.79 -4.17 -12.67
CA ASN A 18 -6.96 -4.83 -12.05
C ASN A 18 -7.10 -6.31 -12.48
N THR A 19 -6.56 -6.66 -13.62
CA THR A 19 -6.58 -8.03 -14.18
C THR A 19 -5.17 -8.55 -14.36
N LEU A 20 -4.98 -9.85 -14.52
CA LEU A 20 -3.66 -10.45 -14.74
C LEU A 20 -2.92 -9.87 -15.96
N PRO A 21 -3.53 -9.70 -17.17
CA PRO A 21 -2.85 -9.07 -18.29
C PRO A 21 -2.45 -7.61 -18.02
N GLU A 22 -3.32 -6.84 -17.35
CA GLU A 22 -3.02 -5.47 -16.94
C GLU A 22 -1.87 -5.44 -15.93
N GLN A 23 -1.85 -6.35 -14.95
CA GLN A 23 -0.78 -6.45 -13.96
C GLN A 23 0.56 -6.75 -14.62
N MET A 24 0.61 -7.71 -15.54
CA MET A 24 1.84 -8.06 -16.27
C MET A 24 2.41 -6.87 -17.06
N GLN A 25 1.57 -5.97 -17.56
CA GLN A 25 2.01 -4.75 -18.21
C GLN A 25 2.39 -3.66 -17.21
N ALA A 26 1.59 -3.46 -16.18
CA ALA A 26 1.80 -2.43 -15.17
C ALA A 26 3.11 -2.64 -14.39
N VAL A 27 3.43 -3.88 -13.99
CA VAL A 27 4.68 -4.17 -13.27
C VAL A 27 5.92 -3.87 -14.09
N LYS A 28 5.87 -3.96 -15.44
CA LYS A 28 6.98 -3.57 -16.31
C LYS A 28 7.21 -2.06 -16.30
N THR A 29 6.15 -1.28 -16.34
CA THR A 29 6.22 0.19 -16.23
C THR A 29 6.73 0.60 -14.84
N THR A 30 6.19 -0.04 -13.80
CA THR A 30 6.63 0.15 -12.41
C THR A 30 8.11 -0.17 -12.23
N ALA A 31 8.57 -1.30 -12.80
CA ALA A 31 9.98 -1.70 -12.72
C ALA A 31 10.92 -0.67 -13.35
N LYS A 32 10.55 -0.06 -14.49
CA LYS A 32 11.36 1.00 -15.10
C LYS A 32 11.54 2.19 -14.18
N ALA A 33 10.43 2.71 -13.60
CA ALA A 33 10.47 3.85 -12.68
C ALA A 33 11.29 3.54 -11.41
N LEU A 34 11.15 2.34 -10.84
CA LEU A 34 11.94 1.93 -9.68
C LEU A 34 13.42 1.76 -10.02
N CYS A 35 13.74 1.21 -11.18
CA CYS A 35 15.13 1.05 -11.63
C CYS A 35 15.82 2.39 -11.88
N ASP A 36 15.10 3.45 -12.26
CA ASP A 36 15.68 4.79 -12.38
C ASP A 36 16.24 5.29 -11.04
N LEU A 37 15.59 4.98 -9.93
CA LEU A 37 16.05 5.32 -8.58
C LEU A 37 17.22 4.44 -8.11
N ILE A 38 17.20 3.17 -8.48
CA ILE A 38 18.25 2.21 -8.15
C ILE A 38 19.54 2.58 -8.89
N GLU A 39 19.47 3.00 -10.15
CA GLU A 39 20.62 3.49 -10.94
C GLU A 39 21.26 4.73 -10.31
N GLU A 40 20.48 5.60 -9.66
CA GLU A 40 21.02 6.76 -8.92
C GLU A 40 21.72 6.36 -7.61
N GLY A 41 21.75 5.07 -7.28
CA GLY A 41 22.46 4.51 -6.13
C GLY A 41 21.64 4.49 -4.84
N HIS A 42 20.33 4.79 -4.89
CA HIS A 42 19.45 4.73 -3.72
C HIS A 42 19.20 3.29 -3.25
N GLN A 43 18.98 3.11 -1.94
CA GLN A 43 18.41 1.88 -1.38
C GLN A 43 16.88 1.96 -1.50
N VAL A 44 16.28 1.01 -2.21
CA VAL A 44 14.84 1.02 -2.49
C VAL A 44 14.17 -0.17 -1.80
N VAL A 45 13.15 0.14 -1.03
CA VAL A 45 12.21 -0.82 -0.42
C VAL A 45 10.81 -0.54 -0.95
N VAL A 46 10.11 -1.57 -1.38
CA VAL A 46 8.84 -1.44 -2.10
C VAL A 46 7.70 -2.04 -1.29
N VAL A 47 6.66 -1.27 -1.09
CA VAL A 47 5.37 -1.71 -0.57
C VAL A 47 4.33 -1.56 -1.67
N HIS A 48 3.53 -2.58 -1.91
CA HIS A 48 2.47 -2.53 -2.93
C HIS A 48 1.08 -2.65 -2.32
N GLY A 49 0.05 -2.13 -3.02
CA GLY A 49 -1.34 -2.43 -2.73
C GLY A 49 -1.73 -3.83 -3.23
N ASN A 50 -2.94 -4.29 -2.89
CA ASN A 50 -3.46 -5.59 -3.32
C ASN A 50 -4.98 -5.61 -3.57
N GLY A 51 -5.65 -4.47 -3.56
CA GLY A 51 -7.12 -4.41 -3.55
C GLY A 51 -7.80 -5.28 -4.60
N PRO A 52 -7.50 -5.16 -5.90
CA PRO A 52 -8.09 -6.02 -6.93
C PRO A 52 -7.73 -7.50 -6.75
N GLN A 53 -6.47 -7.79 -6.41
CA GLN A 53 -5.95 -9.15 -6.33
C GLN A 53 -6.51 -9.91 -5.12
N VAL A 54 -6.57 -9.29 -3.94
CA VAL A 54 -7.19 -9.91 -2.76
C VAL A 54 -8.68 -10.13 -2.98
N GLY A 55 -9.36 -9.24 -3.71
CA GLY A 55 -10.75 -9.40 -4.09
C GLY A 55 -10.96 -10.59 -5.04
N MET A 56 -10.11 -10.74 -6.04
CA MET A 56 -10.14 -11.87 -6.97
C MET A 56 -9.94 -13.20 -6.23
N ILE A 57 -8.93 -13.28 -5.36
CA ILE A 57 -8.64 -14.48 -4.55
C ILE A 57 -9.84 -14.80 -3.65
N ASN A 58 -10.39 -13.82 -2.94
CA ASN A 58 -11.57 -14.00 -2.10
C ASN A 58 -12.76 -14.58 -2.90
N ASN A 59 -13.01 -14.06 -4.10
CA ASN A 59 -14.11 -14.55 -4.95
C ASN A 59 -13.88 -15.98 -5.44
N ALA A 60 -12.66 -16.32 -5.83
CA ALA A 60 -12.31 -17.68 -6.26
C ALA A 60 -12.47 -18.69 -5.11
N MET A 61 -11.99 -18.35 -3.91
CA MET A 61 -12.12 -19.23 -2.74
C MET A 61 -13.57 -19.33 -2.26
N ALA A 62 -14.36 -18.26 -2.35
CA ALA A 62 -15.78 -18.30 -2.05
C ALA A 62 -16.59 -19.15 -3.07
N ALA A 63 -16.19 -19.14 -4.34
CA ALA A 63 -16.78 -20.04 -5.34
C ALA A 63 -16.46 -21.51 -5.04
N LEU A 64 -15.20 -21.81 -4.73
CA LEU A 64 -14.77 -23.16 -4.37
C LEU A 64 -15.53 -23.69 -3.15
N SER A 65 -15.69 -22.89 -2.09
CA SER A 65 -16.44 -23.29 -0.88
C SER A 65 -17.94 -23.51 -1.13
N ARG A 66 -18.51 -22.93 -2.21
CA ARG A 66 -19.91 -23.22 -2.61
C ARG A 66 -20.05 -24.53 -3.38
N GLU A 67 -19.03 -24.88 -4.16
CA GLU A 67 -19.03 -26.11 -4.96
C GLU A 67 -18.63 -27.34 -4.12
N ASP A 68 -17.75 -27.17 -3.15
CA ASP A 68 -17.27 -28.23 -2.27
C ASP A 68 -17.51 -27.88 -0.79
N ALA A 69 -18.52 -28.47 -0.20
CA ALA A 69 -18.88 -28.26 1.22
C ALA A 69 -17.79 -28.71 2.22
N ASN A 70 -16.78 -29.49 1.79
CA ASN A 70 -15.65 -29.89 2.61
C ASN A 70 -14.55 -28.80 2.66
N GLN A 71 -14.64 -27.77 1.81
CA GLN A 71 -13.69 -26.65 1.82
C GLN A 71 -14.10 -25.63 2.87
N PRO A 72 -13.31 -25.45 3.94
CA PRO A 72 -13.61 -24.45 4.96
C PRO A 72 -13.47 -23.03 4.41
N ASN A 73 -14.17 -22.08 5.01
CA ASN A 73 -13.98 -20.68 4.71
C ASN A 73 -12.53 -20.24 5.02
N THR A 74 -11.82 -19.79 4.01
CA THR A 74 -10.45 -19.32 4.14
C THR A 74 -10.42 -17.93 4.76
N PRO A 75 -9.62 -17.68 5.82
CA PRO A 75 -9.52 -16.37 6.45
C PRO A 75 -8.97 -15.29 5.52
N LEU A 76 -9.40 -14.03 5.71
CA LEU A 76 -8.96 -12.88 4.90
C LEU A 76 -7.44 -12.67 4.98
N SER A 77 -6.82 -12.93 6.13
CA SER A 77 -5.36 -12.87 6.31
C SER A 77 -4.59 -13.80 5.35
N VAL A 78 -5.14 -14.98 5.07
CA VAL A 78 -4.57 -15.91 4.08
C VAL A 78 -4.66 -15.34 2.67
N PHE A 79 -5.75 -14.67 2.31
CA PHE A 79 -5.87 -14.01 1.00
C PHE A 79 -4.86 -12.88 0.85
N VAL A 80 -4.58 -12.13 1.92
CA VAL A 80 -3.52 -11.13 1.92
C VAL A 80 -2.16 -11.79 1.69
N ALA A 81 -1.86 -12.90 2.38
CA ALA A 81 -0.61 -13.66 2.18
C ALA A 81 -0.47 -14.16 0.74
N MET A 82 -1.52 -14.76 0.17
CA MET A 82 -1.53 -15.21 -1.22
C MET A 82 -1.29 -14.05 -2.19
N SER A 83 -1.91 -12.89 -1.94
CA SER A 83 -1.73 -11.70 -2.77
C SER A 83 -0.31 -11.12 -2.71
N GLN A 84 0.36 -11.22 -1.55
CA GLN A 84 1.77 -10.80 -1.42
C GLN A 84 2.69 -11.65 -2.31
N ALA A 85 2.51 -12.97 -2.27
CA ALA A 85 3.30 -13.87 -3.10
C ALA A 85 3.01 -13.66 -4.59
N TYR A 86 1.74 -13.55 -4.97
CA TYR A 86 1.30 -13.35 -6.35
C TYR A 86 1.86 -12.05 -6.96
N ILE A 87 1.62 -10.91 -6.31
CA ILE A 87 2.08 -9.61 -6.79
C ILE A 87 3.60 -9.51 -6.68
N GLY A 88 4.17 -9.98 -5.57
CA GLY A 88 5.60 -9.97 -5.33
C GLY A 88 6.38 -10.76 -6.38
N TYR A 89 5.86 -11.93 -6.79
CA TYR A 89 6.44 -12.73 -7.87
C TYR A 89 6.53 -11.95 -9.18
N ASP A 90 5.45 -11.33 -9.63
CA ASP A 90 5.42 -10.58 -10.89
C ASP A 90 6.33 -9.35 -10.83
N LEU A 91 6.25 -8.58 -9.74
CA LEU A 91 7.05 -7.38 -9.56
C LEU A 91 8.55 -7.70 -9.42
N GLN A 92 8.89 -8.77 -8.69
CA GLN A 92 10.25 -9.25 -8.54
C GLN A 92 10.87 -9.64 -9.89
N ASN A 93 10.12 -10.34 -10.72
CA ASN A 93 10.58 -10.75 -12.05
C ASN A 93 10.74 -9.53 -13.00
N ALA A 94 9.77 -8.61 -12.99
CA ALA A 94 9.84 -7.40 -13.81
C ALA A 94 11.05 -6.52 -13.41
N LEU A 95 11.30 -6.35 -12.12
CA LEU A 95 12.48 -5.63 -11.63
C LEU A 95 13.79 -6.31 -12.02
N ARG A 96 13.88 -7.63 -11.87
CA ARG A 96 15.09 -8.38 -12.28
C ARG A 96 15.34 -8.28 -13.78
N GLU A 97 14.29 -8.36 -14.59
CA GLU A 97 14.42 -8.21 -16.05
C GLU A 97 14.94 -6.81 -16.42
N GLU A 98 14.34 -5.76 -15.85
CA GLU A 98 14.73 -4.38 -16.13
C GLU A 98 16.16 -4.06 -15.63
N LEU A 99 16.52 -4.50 -14.43
CA LEU A 99 17.86 -4.35 -13.88
C LEU A 99 18.93 -5.01 -14.77
N ARG A 100 18.66 -6.21 -15.28
CA ARG A 100 19.58 -6.90 -16.18
C ARG A 100 19.75 -6.17 -17.51
N LYS A 101 18.67 -5.60 -18.09
CA LYS A 101 18.73 -4.76 -19.28
C LYS A 101 19.63 -3.53 -19.09
N ARG A 102 19.69 -3.01 -17.86
CA ARG A 102 20.54 -1.86 -17.49
C ARG A 102 21.94 -2.25 -17.00
N GLY A 103 22.31 -3.52 -17.08
CA GLY A 103 23.65 -4.01 -16.70
C GLY A 103 23.80 -4.39 -15.23
N PHE A 104 22.75 -4.30 -14.40
CA PHE A 104 22.77 -4.71 -12.99
C PHE A 104 22.55 -6.22 -12.84
N MET A 105 23.52 -7.02 -13.34
CA MET A 105 23.39 -8.48 -13.46
C MET A 105 23.24 -9.23 -12.14
N ARG A 106 23.72 -8.65 -11.03
CA ARG A 106 23.85 -9.33 -9.73
C ARG A 106 23.06 -8.63 -8.61
N THR A 107 22.16 -7.71 -8.93
CA THR A 107 21.33 -7.02 -7.92
C THR A 107 20.16 -7.92 -7.54
N PRO A 108 20.12 -8.46 -6.30
CA PRO A 108 19.03 -9.34 -5.87
C PRO A 108 17.78 -8.53 -5.58
N VAL A 109 16.65 -9.06 -6.02
CA VAL A 109 15.31 -8.59 -5.64
C VAL A 109 14.63 -9.71 -4.86
N VAL A 110 14.09 -9.39 -3.70
CA VAL A 110 13.51 -10.38 -2.77
C VAL A 110 12.12 -9.92 -2.35
N THR A 111 11.16 -10.84 -2.39
CA THR A 111 9.83 -10.64 -1.80
C THR A 111 9.79 -11.31 -0.42
N VAL A 112 9.43 -10.55 0.60
CA VAL A 112 9.25 -11.03 1.96
C VAL A 112 7.75 -11.09 2.27
N VAL A 113 7.25 -12.28 2.56
CA VAL A 113 5.90 -12.45 3.12
C VAL A 113 5.91 -11.80 4.49
N THR A 114 5.07 -10.79 4.68
CA THR A 114 5.18 -9.88 5.83
C THR A 114 3.88 -9.83 6.61
N GLN A 115 3.98 -10.12 7.90
CA GLN A 115 2.92 -9.96 8.88
C GLN A 115 3.03 -8.59 9.55
N VAL A 116 1.89 -7.98 9.83
CA VAL A 116 1.83 -6.69 10.52
C VAL A 116 0.85 -6.81 11.67
N ARG A 117 1.38 -6.61 12.88
CA ARG A 117 0.57 -6.66 14.09
C ARG A 117 -0.35 -5.43 14.18
N VAL A 118 -1.58 -5.67 14.59
CA VAL A 118 -2.60 -4.67 14.88
C VAL A 118 -3.11 -4.83 16.31
N ASP A 119 -3.64 -3.77 16.88
CA ASP A 119 -4.31 -3.83 18.18
C ASP A 119 -5.69 -4.48 17.99
N GLU A 120 -5.98 -5.54 18.74
CA GLU A 120 -7.30 -6.21 18.72
C GLU A 120 -8.44 -5.30 19.22
N ASN A 121 -8.12 -4.26 19.97
CA ASN A 121 -9.06 -3.28 20.48
C ASN A 121 -9.20 -2.02 19.59
N ASP A 122 -8.53 -2.00 18.41
CA ASP A 122 -8.65 -0.87 17.49
C ASP A 122 -10.12 -0.60 17.13
N PRO A 123 -10.61 0.65 17.26
CA PRO A 123 -12.00 1.01 16.94
C PRO A 123 -12.44 0.64 15.53
N ALA A 124 -11.51 0.44 14.61
CA ALA A 124 -11.80 0.01 13.23
C ALA A 124 -12.50 -1.36 13.19
N PHE A 125 -12.28 -2.24 14.16
CA PHE A 125 -12.98 -3.53 14.24
C PHE A 125 -14.48 -3.37 14.54
N GLN A 126 -14.87 -2.31 15.24
CA GLN A 126 -16.27 -1.97 15.52
C GLN A 126 -16.91 -1.18 14.36
N ASN A 127 -16.10 -0.50 13.52
CA ASN A 127 -16.57 0.36 12.44
C ASN A 127 -15.87 0.00 11.11
N PRO A 128 -16.18 -1.16 10.48
CA PRO A 128 -15.60 -1.55 9.21
C PRO A 128 -15.84 -0.50 8.13
N SER A 129 -14.77 -0.10 7.43
CA SER A 129 -14.83 0.98 6.44
C SER A 129 -14.03 0.71 5.16
N LYS A 130 -13.11 -0.26 5.16
CA LYS A 130 -12.24 -0.53 4.00
C LYS A 130 -12.97 -1.39 2.97
N PRO A 131 -13.29 -0.88 1.77
CA PRO A 131 -13.96 -1.67 0.73
C PRO A 131 -13.01 -2.71 0.14
N ILE A 132 -13.49 -3.95 -0.01
CA ILE A 132 -12.79 -5.05 -0.68
C ILE A 132 -13.71 -5.76 -1.67
N GLY A 133 -13.10 -6.48 -2.60
CA GLY A 133 -13.85 -7.29 -3.59
C GLY A 133 -14.51 -6.45 -4.70
N HIS A 134 -15.39 -7.08 -5.46
CA HIS A 134 -16.11 -6.49 -6.58
C HIS A 134 -17.36 -5.72 -6.14
N PHE A 135 -17.89 -4.91 -7.04
CA PHE A 135 -19.18 -4.26 -6.85
C PHE A 135 -20.32 -5.27 -6.98
N MET A 136 -21.32 -5.13 -6.13
CA MET A 136 -22.51 -5.98 -6.06
C MET A 136 -23.77 -5.14 -6.23
N THR A 137 -24.83 -5.76 -6.77
CA THR A 137 -26.17 -5.16 -6.69
C THR A 137 -26.66 -5.15 -5.25
N ARG A 138 -27.72 -4.40 -4.97
CA ARG A 138 -28.34 -4.38 -3.64
C ARG A 138 -28.78 -5.77 -3.18
N GLU A 139 -29.41 -6.52 -4.08
CA GLU A 139 -29.90 -7.88 -3.80
C GLU A 139 -28.75 -8.84 -3.48
N GLN A 140 -27.64 -8.76 -4.24
CA GLN A 140 -26.43 -9.54 -3.97
C GLN A 140 -25.80 -9.17 -2.63
N ALA A 141 -25.77 -7.90 -2.27
CA ALA A 141 -25.26 -7.43 -0.99
C ALA A 141 -26.11 -7.94 0.19
N GLU A 142 -27.45 -7.81 0.10
CA GLU A 142 -28.37 -8.31 1.14
C GLU A 142 -28.25 -9.85 1.30
N HIS A 143 -28.03 -10.56 0.20
CA HIS A 143 -27.76 -12.01 0.26
C HIS A 143 -26.44 -12.29 0.98
N ALA A 144 -25.36 -11.55 0.67
CA ALA A 144 -24.05 -11.73 1.28
C ALA A 144 -24.06 -11.41 2.79
N GLU A 145 -24.82 -10.41 3.21
CA GLU A 145 -25.03 -10.09 4.63
C GLU A 145 -25.71 -11.26 5.37
N LYS A 146 -26.79 -11.79 4.80
CA LYS A 146 -27.56 -12.89 5.41
C LYS A 146 -26.79 -14.23 5.43
N ALA A 147 -26.13 -14.55 4.29
CA ALA A 147 -25.48 -15.87 4.11
C ALA A 147 -24.11 -15.95 4.79
N TYR A 148 -23.35 -14.84 4.84
CA TYR A 148 -21.95 -14.83 5.26
C TYR A 148 -21.67 -13.88 6.44
N GLY A 149 -22.64 -13.10 6.91
CA GLY A 149 -22.44 -12.11 7.96
C GLY A 149 -21.52 -10.95 7.55
N TYR A 150 -21.41 -10.67 6.25
CA TYR A 150 -20.58 -9.58 5.77
C TYR A 150 -21.21 -8.22 6.05
N VAL A 151 -20.38 -7.22 6.30
CA VAL A 151 -20.82 -5.83 6.34
C VAL A 151 -20.71 -5.27 4.93
N MET A 152 -21.82 -4.82 4.38
CA MET A 152 -21.88 -4.25 3.04
C MET A 152 -22.15 -2.75 3.11
N LYS A 153 -21.46 -1.96 2.26
CA LYS A 153 -21.72 -0.52 2.14
C LYS A 153 -21.80 -0.13 0.66
N GLU A 154 -22.64 0.86 0.40
CA GLU A 154 -22.69 1.52 -0.90
C GLU A 154 -21.36 2.28 -1.13
N ASP A 155 -20.81 2.19 -2.33
CA ASP A 155 -19.52 2.77 -2.70
C ASP A 155 -19.66 3.71 -3.90
N ALA A 156 -19.89 4.96 -3.58
CA ALA A 156 -19.87 6.11 -4.51
C ALA A 156 -20.77 5.95 -5.76
N GLY A 157 -22.00 5.47 -5.61
CA GLY A 157 -22.98 5.30 -6.70
C GLY A 157 -22.69 4.16 -7.65
N ARG A 158 -21.64 3.37 -7.42
CA ARG A 158 -21.22 2.25 -8.28
C ARG A 158 -21.79 0.90 -7.88
N GLY A 159 -22.47 0.82 -6.74
CA GLY A 159 -23.02 -0.37 -6.14
C GLY A 159 -22.49 -0.63 -4.73
N TYR A 160 -22.70 -1.85 -4.25
CA TYR A 160 -22.32 -2.24 -2.89
C TYR A 160 -21.00 -3.02 -2.89
N ARG A 161 -20.21 -2.81 -1.85
CA ARG A 161 -19.00 -3.61 -1.60
C ARG A 161 -18.95 -4.09 -0.16
N ARG A 162 -18.33 -5.25 0.04
CA ARG A 162 -17.96 -5.68 1.38
C ARG A 162 -16.97 -4.69 1.98
N VAL A 163 -17.22 -4.29 3.23
CA VAL A 163 -16.25 -3.50 3.99
C VAL A 163 -15.72 -4.33 5.16
N VAL A 164 -14.44 -4.14 5.45
CA VAL A 164 -13.73 -4.80 6.54
C VAL A 164 -13.05 -3.76 7.43
N ALA A 165 -12.62 -4.18 8.62
CA ALA A 165 -11.83 -3.35 9.51
C ALA A 165 -10.53 -2.91 8.82
N SER A 166 -10.09 -1.69 9.11
CA SER A 166 -8.78 -1.17 8.65
C SER A 166 -8.04 -0.56 9.84
N PRO A 167 -7.53 -1.40 10.76
CA PRO A 167 -6.82 -0.96 11.95
C PRO A 167 -5.46 -0.34 11.59
N LYS A 168 -4.91 0.44 12.50
CA LYS A 168 -3.57 1.00 12.37
C LYS A 168 -2.51 -0.09 12.56
N PRO A 169 -1.43 -0.09 11.76
CA PRO A 169 -0.30 -0.99 11.97
C PRO A 169 0.46 -0.60 13.24
N VAL A 170 0.88 -1.59 14.03
CA VAL A 170 1.58 -1.40 15.30
C VAL A 170 3.02 -1.87 15.23
N GLU A 171 3.27 -2.98 14.52
CA GLU A 171 4.59 -3.62 14.45
C GLU A 171 4.70 -4.46 13.17
N ILE A 172 5.88 -4.47 12.56
CA ILE A 172 6.20 -5.35 11.44
C ILE A 172 6.94 -6.56 11.99
N VAL A 173 6.33 -7.73 11.91
CA VAL A 173 6.86 -8.95 12.55
C VAL A 173 8.21 -9.36 11.96
N GLU A 174 8.39 -9.24 10.65
CA GLU A 174 9.62 -9.62 9.94
C GLU A 174 10.64 -8.47 9.84
N GLN A 175 10.55 -7.43 10.69
CA GLN A 175 11.38 -6.21 10.60
C GLN A 175 12.88 -6.50 10.61
N ASP A 176 13.37 -7.38 11.48
CA ASP A 176 14.81 -7.70 11.57
C ASP A 176 15.34 -8.37 10.30
N ALA A 177 14.53 -9.24 9.69
CA ALA A 177 14.87 -9.87 8.42
C ALA A 177 14.91 -8.83 7.28
N ILE A 178 13.94 -7.94 7.24
CA ILE A 178 13.87 -6.84 6.26
C ILE A 178 15.08 -5.92 6.43
N ASN A 179 15.41 -5.51 7.65
CA ASN A 179 16.61 -4.70 7.96
C ASN A 179 17.88 -5.37 7.41
N SER A 180 18.07 -6.65 7.72
CA SER A 180 19.25 -7.41 7.28
C SER A 180 19.39 -7.44 5.76
N LEU A 181 18.27 -7.60 5.03
CA LEU A 181 18.26 -7.60 3.57
C LEU A 181 18.58 -6.21 2.99
N VAL A 182 18.00 -5.15 3.56
CA VAL A 182 18.21 -3.76 3.12
C VAL A 182 19.66 -3.34 3.39
N ASP A 183 20.22 -3.66 4.56
CA ASP A 183 21.61 -3.37 4.93
C ASP A 183 22.60 -4.12 4.04
N ALA A 184 22.24 -5.33 3.58
CA ALA A 184 22.97 -6.07 2.56
C ALA A 184 22.74 -5.57 1.13
N ASN A 185 22.13 -4.38 0.94
CA ASN A 185 21.83 -3.75 -0.34
C ASN A 185 20.96 -4.62 -1.29
N LYS A 186 20.02 -5.35 -0.74
CA LYS A 186 18.99 -6.05 -1.54
C LYS A 186 17.83 -5.10 -1.82
N ILE A 187 17.18 -5.26 -2.96
CA ILE A 187 15.90 -4.61 -3.22
C ILE A 187 14.84 -5.49 -2.56
N VAL A 188 14.08 -4.93 -1.64
CA VAL A 188 13.11 -5.68 -0.84
C VAL A 188 11.69 -5.25 -1.19
N ILE A 189 10.83 -6.20 -1.51
CA ILE A 189 9.38 -6.03 -1.65
C ILE A 189 8.77 -6.64 -0.39
N CYS A 190 8.10 -5.84 0.43
CA CYS A 190 7.54 -6.30 1.71
C CYS A 190 6.26 -5.54 2.07
N CYS A 191 5.59 -5.92 3.13
CA CYS A 191 4.34 -5.32 3.62
C CYS A 191 3.25 -5.20 2.53
N GLY A 192 3.24 -6.10 1.54
CA GLY A 192 2.26 -6.07 0.45
C GLY A 192 0.82 -6.06 0.97
N GLY A 193 -0.03 -5.19 0.38
CA GLY A 193 -1.40 -5.00 0.82
C GLY A 193 -1.55 -4.33 2.20
N GLY A 194 -0.48 -3.76 2.75
CA GLY A 194 -0.40 -3.25 4.11
C GLY A 194 0.11 -4.28 5.13
N GLY A 195 0.52 -5.46 4.66
CA GLY A 195 0.92 -6.60 5.51
C GLY A 195 -0.24 -7.53 5.84
N ILE A 196 0.09 -8.76 6.21
CA ILE A 196 -0.88 -9.74 6.71
C ILE A 196 -1.30 -9.30 8.12
N PRO A 197 -2.55 -8.90 8.36
CA PRO A 197 -2.95 -8.42 9.67
C PRO A 197 -3.00 -9.57 10.67
N VAL A 198 -2.30 -9.41 11.79
CA VAL A 198 -2.27 -10.37 12.89
C VAL A 198 -2.47 -9.69 14.24
N THR A 199 -3.07 -10.41 15.19
CA THR A 199 -3.14 -10.04 16.60
C THR A 199 -2.31 -11.03 17.42
N LEU A 200 -1.75 -10.56 18.52
CA LEU A 200 -0.99 -11.42 19.44
C LEU A 200 -1.93 -12.00 20.51
N GLN A 201 -2.00 -13.32 20.58
CA GLN A 201 -2.78 -14.05 21.61
C GLN A 201 -1.82 -14.98 22.38
N GLY A 202 -1.33 -14.51 23.51
CA GLY A 202 -0.19 -15.16 24.19
C GLY A 202 1.04 -15.13 23.29
N ASP A 203 1.62 -16.28 22.99
CA ASP A 203 2.77 -16.43 22.06
C ASP A 203 2.34 -16.71 20.60
N HIS A 204 1.04 -16.72 20.31
CA HIS A 204 0.52 -17.06 19.01
C HIS A 204 0.07 -15.82 18.22
N LEU A 205 0.55 -15.72 16.98
CA LEU A 205 0.07 -14.75 15.99
C LEU A 205 -1.16 -15.29 15.29
N LYS A 206 -2.31 -14.68 15.53
CA LYS A 206 -3.58 -15.03 14.90
C LYS A 206 -3.94 -14.05 13.81
N GLY A 207 -4.26 -14.55 12.61
CA GLY A 207 -4.75 -13.72 11.52
C GLY A 207 -6.02 -12.94 11.89
N ALA A 208 -6.01 -11.63 11.67
CA ALA A 208 -7.15 -10.75 11.91
C ALA A 208 -8.04 -10.63 10.66
N SER A 209 -9.36 -10.49 10.86
CA SER A 209 -10.31 -10.21 9.77
C SER A 209 -10.30 -8.72 9.40
N ALA A 210 -9.20 -8.26 8.84
CA ALA A 210 -8.91 -6.87 8.55
C ALA A 210 -8.09 -6.71 7.28
N VAL A 211 -7.97 -5.49 6.78
CA VAL A 211 -7.00 -5.09 5.74
C VAL A 211 -6.37 -3.77 6.16
N ILE A 212 -5.07 -3.80 6.42
CA ILE A 212 -4.32 -2.61 6.82
C ILE A 212 -4.16 -1.68 5.62
N ASP A 213 -4.26 -0.37 5.83
CA ASP A 213 -3.95 0.58 4.77
C ASP A 213 -2.44 0.59 4.47
N LYS A 214 -2.08 0.37 3.20
CA LYS A 214 -0.67 0.27 2.80
C LYS A 214 0.14 1.55 3.05
N ASP A 215 -0.52 2.73 3.02
CA ASP A 215 0.19 4.00 3.21
C ASP A 215 0.65 4.13 4.67
N PHE A 216 -0.18 3.71 5.63
CA PHE A 216 0.23 3.63 7.04
C PHE A 216 1.26 2.53 7.31
N ALA A 217 1.13 1.36 6.69
CA ALA A 217 2.14 0.31 6.80
C ALA A 217 3.48 0.75 6.19
N SER A 218 3.47 1.48 5.07
CA SER A 218 4.67 2.05 4.46
C SER A 218 5.31 3.12 5.35
N CYS A 219 4.52 3.92 6.04
CA CYS A 219 5.01 4.89 7.01
C CYS A 219 5.70 4.20 8.18
N LEU A 220 5.08 3.17 8.78
CA LEU A 220 5.67 2.40 9.86
C LEU A 220 6.99 1.76 9.41
N LEU A 221 6.99 1.07 8.27
CA LEU A 221 8.20 0.47 7.70
C LEU A 221 9.31 1.50 7.47
N ALA A 222 8.97 2.68 6.93
CA ALA A 222 9.95 3.73 6.68
C ALA A 222 10.57 4.29 7.96
N LYS A 223 9.78 4.40 9.03
CA LYS A 223 10.28 4.79 10.37
C LYS A 223 11.23 3.74 10.94
N GLU A 224 10.85 2.47 10.92
CA GLU A 224 11.61 1.36 11.49
C GLU A 224 12.87 1.04 10.68
N LEU A 225 12.89 1.31 9.39
CA LEU A 225 14.08 1.24 8.53
C LEU A 225 15.01 2.44 8.66
N ASP A 226 14.68 3.44 9.45
CA ASP A 226 15.33 4.75 9.48
C ASP A 226 15.52 5.33 8.05
N ALA A 227 14.47 5.26 7.24
CA ALA A 227 14.51 5.75 5.88
C ALA A 227 14.64 7.28 5.82
N ASP A 228 15.35 7.77 4.81
CA ASP A 228 15.51 9.21 4.56
C ASP A 228 14.24 9.81 3.92
N MET A 229 13.48 9.00 3.17
CA MET A 229 12.32 9.46 2.42
C MET A 229 11.26 8.37 2.29
N LEU A 230 9.99 8.77 2.39
CA LEU A 230 8.82 7.98 2.02
C LEU A 230 8.24 8.56 0.73
N ILE A 231 8.08 7.72 -0.31
CA ILE A 231 7.42 8.12 -1.56
C ILE A 231 6.11 7.38 -1.67
N ILE A 232 5.01 8.11 -1.78
CA ILE A 232 3.67 7.56 -1.98
C ILE A 232 3.24 7.83 -3.42
N LEU A 233 3.21 6.77 -4.23
CA LEU A 233 2.85 6.85 -5.62
C LEU A 233 1.33 6.73 -5.79
N THR A 234 0.75 7.63 -6.56
CA THR A 234 -0.71 7.76 -6.74
C THR A 234 -1.06 8.09 -8.20
N ALA A 235 -2.34 8.36 -8.47
CA ALA A 235 -2.86 8.64 -9.82
C ALA A 235 -2.71 10.10 -10.25
N VAL A 236 -2.24 10.97 -9.36
CA VAL A 236 -2.08 12.40 -9.62
C VAL A 236 -0.64 12.83 -9.36
N GLU A 237 -0.20 13.84 -10.11
CA GLU A 237 1.18 14.34 -10.00
C GLU A 237 1.44 15.10 -8.69
N LYS A 238 0.44 15.83 -8.20
CA LYS A 238 0.51 16.62 -6.98
C LYS A 238 -0.76 16.44 -6.15
N VAL A 239 -0.71 16.84 -4.89
CA VAL A 239 -1.88 16.98 -4.03
C VAL A 239 -2.56 18.29 -4.34
N ALA A 240 -3.90 18.31 -4.38
CA ALA A 240 -4.68 19.51 -4.57
C ALA A 240 -5.56 19.80 -3.35
N VAL A 241 -5.74 21.10 -3.06
CA VAL A 241 -6.80 21.59 -2.18
C VAL A 241 -7.91 22.20 -3.04
N ASN A 242 -9.14 22.21 -2.52
CA ASN A 242 -10.34 22.61 -3.26
C ASN A 242 -10.55 21.82 -4.57
N PHE A 243 -10.16 20.53 -4.55
CA PHE A 243 -10.21 19.67 -5.72
C PHE A 243 -11.58 19.67 -6.40
N GLY A 244 -11.61 19.92 -7.72
CA GLY A 244 -12.82 20.00 -8.53
C GLY A 244 -13.62 21.29 -8.37
N LYS A 245 -13.10 22.33 -7.69
CA LYS A 245 -13.73 23.66 -7.53
C LYS A 245 -12.99 24.71 -8.37
N GLU A 246 -13.62 25.86 -8.60
CA GLU A 246 -13.02 26.98 -9.36
C GLU A 246 -11.69 27.48 -8.78
N ASN A 247 -11.51 27.35 -7.46
CA ASN A 247 -10.31 27.76 -6.74
C ASN A 247 -9.39 26.55 -6.42
N GLU A 248 -9.42 25.51 -7.26
CA GLU A 248 -8.49 24.36 -7.14
C GLU A 248 -7.04 24.84 -7.19
N LYS A 249 -6.24 24.35 -6.24
CA LYS A 249 -4.82 24.66 -6.16
C LYS A 249 -3.99 23.39 -5.95
N TRP A 250 -3.06 23.14 -6.86
CA TRP A 250 -2.06 22.07 -6.78
C TRP A 250 -0.87 22.54 -5.95
N LEU A 251 -0.40 21.68 -5.04
CA LEU A 251 0.63 22.03 -4.06
C LEU A 251 1.97 21.39 -4.48
N ASP A 252 3.03 22.21 -4.53
CA ASP A 252 4.41 21.73 -4.71
C ASP A 252 4.97 21.16 -3.40
N GLU A 253 4.64 21.82 -2.30
CA GLU A 253 5.03 21.42 -0.96
C GLU A 253 3.97 21.84 0.06
N MET A 254 4.01 21.23 1.22
CA MET A 254 3.26 21.65 2.40
C MET A 254 4.01 21.23 3.66
N THR A 255 3.99 22.07 4.66
CA THR A 255 4.47 21.70 5.99
C THR A 255 3.48 20.75 6.66
N VAL A 256 3.92 20.04 7.69
CA VAL A 256 3.03 19.19 8.49
C VAL A 256 1.89 20.00 9.10
N GLU A 257 2.16 21.25 9.51
CA GLU A 257 1.15 22.16 10.08
C GLU A 257 0.09 22.56 9.03
N GLU A 258 0.52 22.95 7.84
CA GLU A 258 -0.39 23.24 6.72
C GLU A 258 -1.22 22.02 6.32
N ALA A 259 -0.57 20.85 6.24
CA ALA A 259 -1.24 19.61 5.92
C ALA A 259 -2.31 19.26 6.97
N GLN A 260 -2.02 19.45 8.28
CA GLN A 260 -3.00 19.24 9.35
C GLN A 260 -4.18 20.18 9.20
N LYS A 261 -3.95 21.45 8.91
CA LYS A 261 -5.02 22.41 8.65
C LYS A 261 -5.93 21.95 7.51
N TYR A 262 -5.34 21.51 6.39
CA TYR A 262 -6.13 21.00 5.26
C TYR A 262 -6.89 19.70 5.59
N VAL A 263 -6.34 18.85 6.45
CA VAL A 263 -7.04 17.66 6.97
C VAL A 263 -8.27 18.08 7.79
N ASP A 264 -8.10 19.05 8.70
CA ASP A 264 -9.18 19.53 9.58
C ASP A 264 -10.29 20.25 8.77
N GLU A 265 -9.93 20.91 7.68
CA GLU A 265 -10.85 21.53 6.72
C GLU A 265 -11.55 20.52 5.80
N GLY A 266 -11.21 19.22 5.87
CA GLY A 266 -11.79 18.17 5.04
C GLY A 266 -11.42 18.25 3.55
N GLN A 267 -10.23 18.81 3.23
CA GLN A 267 -9.78 19.01 1.85
C GLN A 267 -9.48 17.69 1.11
N PHE A 268 -9.24 16.60 1.81
CA PHE A 268 -8.78 15.34 1.23
C PHE A 268 -9.83 14.22 1.31
N ALA A 269 -10.06 13.54 0.19
CA ALA A 269 -11.03 12.44 0.12
C ALA A 269 -10.67 11.31 1.11
N PRO A 270 -11.59 10.90 2.04
CA PRO A 270 -11.33 9.93 3.11
C PRO A 270 -10.96 8.58 2.50
N GLY A 271 -10.89 7.82 1.94
CA GLY A 271 -10.49 6.51 1.41
C GLY A 271 -9.45 6.57 0.29
N SER A 272 -8.96 7.77 -0.05
CA SER A 272 -8.06 7.98 -1.18
C SER A 272 -6.87 8.86 -0.81
N MET A 273 -6.99 10.18 -0.85
CA MET A 273 -5.89 11.12 -0.61
C MET A 273 -5.60 11.30 0.88
N LEU A 274 -6.61 11.30 1.74
CA LEU A 274 -6.46 11.53 3.18
C LEU A 274 -5.46 10.57 3.86
N PRO A 275 -5.54 9.23 3.67
CA PRO A 275 -4.56 8.31 4.26
C PRO A 275 -3.13 8.58 3.80
N LYS A 276 -2.93 9.02 2.55
CA LYS A 276 -1.61 9.34 1.98
C LYS A 276 -1.00 10.56 2.66
N VAL A 277 -1.80 11.62 2.78
CA VAL A 277 -1.36 12.86 3.46
C VAL A 277 -1.06 12.58 4.94
N GLN A 278 -1.92 11.84 5.64
CA GLN A 278 -1.70 11.46 7.03
C GLN A 278 -0.43 10.62 7.22
N ALA A 279 -0.19 9.62 6.37
CA ALA A 279 1.02 8.82 6.39
C ALA A 279 2.28 9.66 6.09
N ALA A 280 2.18 10.59 5.14
CA ALA A 280 3.26 11.50 4.79
C ALA A 280 3.61 12.45 5.94
N MET A 281 2.60 13.03 6.61
CA MET A 281 2.77 13.88 7.79
C MET A 281 3.42 13.11 8.94
N ASP A 282 2.91 11.92 9.26
CA ASP A 282 3.40 11.07 10.34
C ASP A 282 4.87 10.65 10.12
N PHE A 283 5.25 10.35 8.88
CA PHE A 283 6.64 10.07 8.54
C PHE A 283 7.53 11.32 8.65
N ALA A 284 7.11 12.44 8.09
CA ALA A 284 7.89 13.69 8.10
C ALA A 284 8.13 14.19 9.53
N SER A 285 7.12 14.07 10.42
CA SER A 285 7.21 14.47 11.82
C SER A 285 8.07 13.54 12.69
N SER A 286 8.38 12.33 12.23
CA SER A 286 8.99 11.29 13.06
C SER A 286 10.47 11.52 13.37
N LYS A 287 11.17 12.33 12.59
CA LYS A 287 12.58 12.69 12.77
C LYS A 287 12.93 13.92 11.94
N GLU A 288 13.75 14.82 12.49
CA GLU A 288 14.27 15.98 11.79
C GLU A 288 14.99 15.58 10.48
N GLY A 289 14.75 16.32 9.41
CA GLY A 289 15.32 16.08 8.08
C GLY A 289 14.61 15.03 7.24
N ARG A 290 13.61 14.32 7.77
CA ARG A 290 12.73 13.44 6.99
C ARG A 290 11.75 14.25 6.15
N SER A 291 11.43 13.72 4.96
CA SER A 291 10.37 14.25 4.13
C SER A 291 9.65 13.14 3.40
N ALA A 292 8.36 13.32 3.15
CA ALA A 292 7.60 12.45 2.27
C ALA A 292 7.30 13.14 0.94
N MET A 293 7.07 12.35 -0.11
CA MET A 293 6.70 12.80 -1.44
C MET A 293 5.45 12.07 -1.90
N ILE A 294 4.46 12.79 -2.39
CA ILE A 294 3.27 12.25 -3.04
C ILE A 294 3.32 12.64 -4.51
N THR A 295 3.35 11.66 -5.43
CA THR A 295 3.47 11.94 -6.86
C THR A 295 3.00 10.78 -7.74
N LEU A 296 3.03 10.96 -9.06
CA LEU A 296 2.84 9.90 -10.06
C LEU A 296 4.02 8.94 -10.09
N LEU A 297 3.75 7.68 -10.47
CA LEU A 297 4.77 6.65 -10.62
C LEU A 297 5.89 7.08 -11.59
N GLU A 298 5.54 7.58 -12.76
CA GLU A 298 6.46 7.99 -13.82
C GLU A 298 7.26 9.25 -13.46
N LYS A 299 6.83 9.94 -12.39
CA LYS A 299 7.45 11.18 -11.88
C LYS A 299 8.26 10.98 -10.61
N ALA A 300 8.39 9.75 -10.12
CA ALA A 300 9.10 9.46 -8.87
C ALA A 300 10.54 10.01 -8.85
N LYS A 301 11.28 9.82 -9.95
CA LYS A 301 12.63 10.35 -10.12
C LYS A 301 12.68 11.88 -10.09
N ASP A 302 11.82 12.54 -10.86
CA ASP A 302 11.72 14.01 -10.88
C ASP A 302 11.30 14.56 -9.51
N GLY A 303 10.42 13.83 -8.80
CA GLY A 303 9.99 14.17 -7.44
C GLY A 303 11.15 14.17 -6.44
N ILE A 304 12.00 13.13 -6.44
CA ILE A 304 13.19 13.07 -5.57
C ILE A 304 14.15 14.22 -5.84
N GLN A 305 14.22 14.65 -7.10
CA GLN A 305 15.05 15.79 -7.54
C GLN A 305 14.39 17.15 -7.24
N GLY A 306 13.19 17.17 -6.65
CA GLY A 306 12.45 18.39 -6.29
C GLY A 306 11.85 19.13 -7.48
N LYS A 307 11.67 18.47 -8.63
CA LYS A 307 11.13 19.08 -9.86
C LYS A 307 9.61 19.01 -9.93
N THR A 308 9.00 18.07 -9.25
CA THR A 308 7.55 17.85 -9.25
C THR A 308 7.10 17.04 -8.04
N GLY A 309 5.79 16.77 -7.92
CA GLY A 309 5.17 16.10 -6.77
C GLY A 309 4.83 17.10 -5.66
N THR A 310 4.23 16.59 -4.59
CA THR A 310 4.00 17.37 -3.37
C THR A 310 4.90 16.84 -2.27
N LYS A 311 5.84 17.67 -1.83
CA LYS A 311 6.72 17.37 -0.70
C LYS A 311 6.04 17.72 0.61
N VAL A 312 6.04 16.78 1.57
CA VAL A 312 5.57 16.99 2.95
C VAL A 312 6.79 16.99 3.88
N HIS A 313 6.93 18.03 4.69
CA HIS A 313 8.08 18.21 5.58
C HIS A 313 7.68 19.01 6.85
N ILE A 314 8.58 19.07 7.83
CA ILE A 314 8.46 19.96 9.00
C ILE A 314 8.72 21.40 8.57
#